data_a2070880565a586d3b0a66ec8ac2d5b5
#
_entry.id   a2070880565a586d3b0a66ec8ac2d5b5
#
_cell.length_a   1.000
_cell.length_b   1.000
_cell.length_c   1.000
_cell.angle_alpha   90.00
_cell.angle_beta   90.00
_cell.angle_gamma   90.00
#
_symmetry.space_group_name_H-M   'P 1'
#
loop_
_entity.id
_entity.type
_entity.pdbx_description
1 polymer ?
#
loop_
_entity_poly.entity_id
_entity_poly.type
_entity_poly.pdbx_seq_one_letter_code
_entity_poly.pdbx_strand_id
1 'polypeptide(L)'
;MSELPFAHGGAPLRGRLRAEVEDFFVDEQLGFESSGSGEHWLVHVEKRGANTGFVAKQLAAFAGVSERDVGYAGMKDRHAVTRQSFSVLAKKGRDSDWSQCAIEGVAVLSAQRHARKIQRGALRGNAFVIRLREIEGDRDVAVARIAAIATQGVPNYFGEQRFGRGGGTVDKALAMFAGQRVERAERSILLSAARSEIFNAVLAARVADGSWQCALEGDVFQLDGRSAIFGPEPIGDELRDRVARGDIHPTGPMFGRGELRSTDVVRALESAVFDAHPELCAGLIAAGLDQERRSLRLMARDFAAGFEGDHLIARFTLPAGAYATTVLRELVDWR
;
A
#
# COMPACT_ATOMS: atom_id res chain seq x y z
N MET A 1 -5.61 12.24 -15.29
CA MET A 1 -4.29 11.89 -14.73
C MET A 1 -3.34 11.66 -15.88
N SER A 2 -2.18 12.32 -15.90
CA SER A 2 -1.08 11.97 -16.81
C SER A 2 -0.63 10.53 -16.51
N GLU A 3 -0.25 9.80 -17.56
CA GLU A 3 0.28 8.45 -17.40
C GLU A 3 1.58 8.53 -16.58
N LEU A 4 1.62 7.82 -15.44
CA LEU A 4 2.79 7.83 -14.57
C LEU A 4 3.97 7.13 -15.27
N PRO A 5 5.18 7.71 -15.31
CA PRO A 5 6.32 7.09 -15.97
C PRO A 5 6.71 5.75 -15.32
N PHE A 6 7.27 4.86 -16.14
CA PHE A 6 7.81 3.58 -15.73
C PHE A 6 9.29 3.73 -15.38
N ALA A 7 9.73 3.09 -14.28
CA ALA A 7 11.12 3.18 -13.86
C ALA A 7 12.06 2.30 -14.70
N HIS A 8 11.54 1.20 -15.21
CA HIS A 8 12.32 0.21 -15.93
C HIS A 8 11.96 0.12 -17.41
N GLY A 9 11.31 1.15 -17.99
CA GLY A 9 10.73 1.15 -19.33
C GLY A 9 9.30 0.57 -19.33
N GLY A 10 8.54 0.70 -20.40
CA GLY A 10 7.16 0.23 -20.50
C GLY A 10 7.00 -1.26 -20.16
N ALA A 11 5.80 -1.67 -19.78
CA ALA A 11 5.51 -3.07 -19.45
C ALA A 11 5.81 -3.99 -20.65
N PRO A 12 6.68 -5.01 -20.51
CA PRO A 12 7.06 -5.89 -21.62
C PRO A 12 5.97 -6.90 -21.96
N LEU A 13 5.01 -7.10 -21.07
CA LEU A 13 3.95 -8.09 -21.21
C LEU A 13 2.58 -7.42 -21.21
N ARG A 14 1.61 -8.12 -21.79
CA ARG A 14 0.17 -7.88 -21.63
C ARG A 14 -0.49 -9.10 -21.02
N GLY A 15 -1.61 -8.91 -20.32
CA GLY A 15 -2.30 -10.04 -19.71
C GLY A 15 -3.55 -9.62 -18.95
N ARG A 16 -4.17 -10.57 -18.26
CA ARG A 16 -5.37 -10.35 -17.45
C ARG A 16 -5.07 -10.51 -15.97
N LEU A 17 -5.33 -9.47 -15.21
CA LEU A 17 -5.26 -9.46 -13.74
C LEU A 17 -6.65 -9.74 -13.17
N ARG A 18 -6.74 -10.63 -12.15
CA ARG A 18 -8.00 -10.95 -11.45
C ARG A 18 -9.09 -11.52 -12.37
N ALA A 19 -8.72 -12.37 -13.30
CA ALA A 19 -9.70 -13.10 -14.11
C ALA A 19 -10.58 -13.99 -13.21
N GLU A 20 -10.00 -14.56 -12.16
CA GLU A 20 -10.67 -15.30 -11.11
C GLU A 20 -10.26 -14.77 -9.72
N VAL A 21 -11.07 -15.10 -8.70
CA VAL A 21 -10.81 -14.66 -7.30
C VAL A 21 -9.49 -15.24 -6.79
N GLU A 22 -9.16 -16.45 -7.20
CA GLU A 22 -7.95 -17.20 -6.87
C GLU A 22 -6.68 -16.61 -7.46
N ASP A 23 -6.80 -15.80 -8.50
CA ASP A 23 -5.65 -15.17 -9.15
C ASP A 23 -5.00 -14.09 -8.29
N PHE A 24 -5.69 -13.64 -7.24
CA PHE A 24 -5.20 -12.61 -6.34
C PHE A 24 -5.27 -13.09 -4.88
N PHE A 25 -4.19 -13.73 -4.43
CA PHE A 25 -4.07 -14.18 -3.05
C PHE A 25 -3.28 -13.19 -2.22
N VAL A 26 -3.79 -12.86 -1.02
CA VAL A 26 -3.16 -11.95 -0.06
C VAL A 26 -3.15 -12.58 1.33
N ASP A 27 -1.98 -12.66 1.95
CA ASP A 27 -1.83 -13.08 3.33
C ASP A 27 -1.37 -11.91 4.19
N GLU A 28 -2.22 -11.49 5.13
CA GLU A 28 -1.93 -10.41 6.07
C GLU A 28 -0.89 -10.83 7.10
N GLN A 29 0.19 -10.09 7.17
CA GLN A 29 1.24 -10.31 8.16
C GLN A 29 1.09 -9.32 9.30
N LEU A 30 0.69 -9.79 10.48
CA LEU A 30 0.70 -8.99 11.69
C LEU A 30 2.14 -8.74 12.16
N GLY A 31 2.38 -7.61 12.83
CA GLY A 31 3.67 -7.31 13.46
C GLY A 31 3.84 -7.96 14.83
N PHE A 32 2.93 -8.86 15.23
CA PHE A 32 2.90 -9.51 16.54
C PHE A 32 2.24 -10.89 16.43
N GLU A 33 2.50 -11.74 17.41
CA GLU A 33 1.89 -13.03 17.58
C GLU A 33 0.75 -13.01 18.61
N SER A 34 -0.04 -14.08 18.69
CA SER A 34 -1.03 -14.22 19.75
C SER A 34 -0.34 -14.27 21.12
N SER A 35 -0.95 -13.65 22.13
CA SER A 35 -0.41 -13.69 23.49
C SER A 35 -0.76 -14.96 24.27
N GLY A 36 -1.56 -15.86 23.70
CA GLY A 36 -2.00 -17.10 24.31
C GLY A 36 -3.02 -16.92 25.46
N SER A 37 -3.25 -15.67 25.91
CA SER A 37 -4.18 -15.33 26.98
C SER A 37 -4.78 -13.96 26.78
N GLY A 38 -5.85 -13.61 27.51
CA GLY A 38 -6.47 -12.30 27.49
C GLY A 38 -7.96 -12.29 27.14
N GLU A 39 -8.51 -11.09 26.98
CA GLU A 39 -9.95 -10.86 26.83
C GLU A 39 -10.44 -10.95 25.38
N HIS A 40 -9.56 -11.20 24.40
CA HIS A 40 -9.92 -11.30 23.00
C HIS A 40 -9.56 -12.68 22.44
N TRP A 41 -10.24 -13.05 21.37
CA TRP A 41 -9.81 -14.08 20.45
C TRP A 41 -9.09 -13.42 19.28
N LEU A 42 -7.91 -13.88 18.92
CA LEU A 42 -7.27 -13.62 17.64
C LEU A 42 -7.71 -14.71 16.67
N VAL A 43 -8.63 -14.37 15.79
CA VAL A 43 -9.22 -15.30 14.81
C VAL A 43 -8.60 -15.04 13.46
N HIS A 44 -7.87 -16.03 12.94
CA HIS A 44 -7.28 -15.98 11.60
C HIS A 44 -8.21 -16.69 10.62
N VAL A 45 -8.58 -15.99 9.56
CA VAL A 45 -9.55 -16.50 8.59
C VAL A 45 -9.02 -16.39 7.16
N GLU A 46 -9.41 -17.33 6.30
CA GLU A 46 -9.35 -17.20 4.85
C GLU A 46 -10.74 -16.81 4.36
N LYS A 47 -10.82 -15.76 3.54
CA LYS A 47 -12.08 -15.34 2.92
C LYS A 47 -11.96 -15.26 1.40
N ARG A 48 -13.05 -15.61 0.70
CA ARG A 48 -13.21 -15.60 -0.74
C ARG A 48 -14.40 -14.73 -1.11
N GLY A 49 -14.21 -13.76 -1.97
CA GLY A 49 -15.30 -12.92 -2.47
C GLY A 49 -16.04 -12.11 -1.40
N ALA A 50 -15.55 -12.03 -0.17
CA ALA A 50 -16.20 -11.39 0.97
C ALA A 50 -15.51 -10.10 1.40
N ASN A 51 -16.29 -9.10 1.84
CA ASN A 51 -15.78 -7.86 2.39
C ASN A 51 -15.31 -8.04 3.84
N THR A 52 -14.24 -7.35 4.24
CA THR A 52 -13.71 -7.38 5.62
C THR A 52 -14.79 -6.98 6.65
N GLY A 53 -15.58 -5.92 6.39
CA GLY A 53 -16.65 -5.50 7.29
C GLY A 53 -17.76 -6.53 7.42
N PHE A 54 -18.14 -7.21 6.34
CA PHE A 54 -19.09 -8.32 6.40
C PHE A 54 -18.57 -9.44 7.31
N VAL A 55 -17.33 -9.86 7.14
CA VAL A 55 -16.72 -10.90 7.98
C VAL A 55 -16.69 -10.48 9.44
N ALA A 56 -16.28 -9.23 9.74
CA ALA A 56 -16.27 -8.71 11.10
C ALA A 56 -17.65 -8.78 11.77
N LYS A 57 -18.72 -8.42 11.03
CA LYS A 57 -20.10 -8.50 11.50
C LYS A 57 -20.53 -9.93 11.78
N GLN A 58 -20.17 -10.89 10.91
CA GLN A 58 -20.51 -12.31 11.11
C GLN A 58 -19.75 -12.91 12.32
N LEU A 59 -18.47 -12.58 12.48
CA LEU A 59 -17.68 -13.02 13.63
C LEU A 59 -18.24 -12.45 14.95
N ALA A 60 -18.67 -11.19 14.95
CA ALA A 60 -19.32 -10.56 16.09
C ALA A 60 -20.63 -11.28 16.48
N ALA A 61 -21.48 -11.57 15.49
CA ALA A 61 -22.74 -12.29 15.68
C ALA A 61 -22.50 -13.69 16.24
N PHE A 62 -21.53 -14.45 15.68
CA PHE A 62 -21.15 -15.76 16.15
C PHE A 62 -20.68 -15.75 17.62
N ALA A 63 -19.82 -14.80 17.98
CA ALA A 63 -19.32 -14.64 19.35
C ALA A 63 -20.35 -14.04 20.32
N GLY A 64 -21.47 -13.48 19.82
CA GLY A 64 -22.49 -12.81 20.61
C GLY A 64 -22.02 -11.50 21.22
N VAL A 65 -21.19 -10.75 20.48
CA VAL A 65 -20.67 -9.42 20.85
C VAL A 65 -21.08 -8.37 19.83
N SER A 66 -20.84 -7.09 20.13
CA SER A 66 -21.09 -5.99 19.20
C SER A 66 -20.03 -5.95 18.08
N GLU A 67 -20.42 -5.52 16.89
CA GLU A 67 -19.48 -5.31 15.77
C GLU A 67 -18.32 -4.37 16.14
N ARG A 68 -18.58 -3.37 16.99
CA ARG A 68 -17.54 -2.48 17.53
C ARG A 68 -16.50 -3.21 18.40
N ASP A 69 -16.78 -4.41 18.90
CA ASP A 69 -15.88 -5.22 19.72
C ASP A 69 -15.00 -6.14 18.88
N VAL A 70 -15.16 -6.07 17.56
CA VAL A 70 -14.28 -6.72 16.58
C VAL A 70 -13.27 -5.71 16.04
N GLY A 71 -11.98 -6.07 16.06
CA GLY A 71 -10.89 -5.28 15.53
C GLY A 71 -10.20 -5.99 14.35
N TYR A 72 -9.68 -5.22 13.41
CA TYR A 72 -8.86 -5.71 12.31
C TYR A 72 -7.93 -4.61 11.81
N ALA A 73 -6.76 -4.98 11.25
CA ALA A 73 -5.70 -4.05 10.92
C ALA A 73 -6.00 -3.21 9.67
N GLY A 74 -6.67 -3.79 8.67
CA GLY A 74 -6.95 -3.10 7.42
C GLY A 74 -8.13 -3.70 6.66
N MET A 75 -8.54 -3.06 5.59
CA MET A 75 -9.50 -3.61 4.64
C MET A 75 -8.77 -4.50 3.63
N LYS A 76 -9.35 -5.63 3.27
CA LYS A 76 -8.87 -6.49 2.19
C LYS A 76 -9.86 -6.52 1.05
N ASP A 77 -9.33 -6.66 -0.15
CA ASP A 77 -10.12 -6.68 -1.38
C ASP A 77 -11.20 -7.79 -1.32
N ARG A 78 -12.36 -7.51 -1.91
CA ARG A 78 -13.41 -8.47 -2.07
C ARG A 78 -13.09 -9.47 -3.20
N HIS A 79 -12.55 -8.98 -4.32
CA HIS A 79 -12.20 -9.79 -5.48
C HIS A 79 -10.81 -10.42 -5.32
N ALA A 80 -10.65 -11.20 -4.25
CA ALA A 80 -9.40 -11.88 -3.88
C ALA A 80 -9.68 -13.01 -2.89
N VAL A 81 -8.77 -13.97 -2.82
CA VAL A 81 -8.63 -14.86 -1.66
C VAL A 81 -7.70 -14.17 -0.67
N THR A 82 -8.17 -13.93 0.54
CA THR A 82 -7.33 -13.23 1.51
C THR A 82 -7.34 -13.91 2.87
N ARG A 83 -6.16 -14.06 3.46
CA ARG A 83 -5.99 -14.43 4.86
C ARG A 83 -5.85 -13.17 5.69
N GLN A 84 -6.64 -13.08 6.74
CA GLN A 84 -6.71 -11.90 7.59
C GLN A 84 -6.99 -12.27 9.03
N SER A 85 -6.49 -11.46 9.96
CA SER A 85 -6.74 -11.66 11.39
C SER A 85 -7.75 -10.65 11.93
N PHE A 86 -8.61 -11.14 12.81
CA PHE A 86 -9.59 -10.37 13.55
C PHE A 86 -9.39 -10.58 15.04
N SER A 87 -9.43 -9.52 15.83
CA SER A 87 -9.60 -9.65 17.29
C SER A 87 -11.07 -9.56 17.62
N VAL A 88 -11.61 -10.53 18.34
CA VAL A 88 -13.00 -10.57 18.78
C VAL A 88 -13.04 -10.64 20.30
N LEU A 89 -13.77 -9.72 20.95
CA LEU A 89 -13.89 -9.70 22.41
C LEU A 89 -14.52 -11.02 22.90
N ALA A 90 -13.90 -11.68 23.87
CA ALA A 90 -14.44 -12.87 24.47
C ALA A 90 -15.54 -12.52 25.46
N LYS A 91 -16.76 -12.98 25.25
CA LYS A 91 -17.87 -12.75 26.16
C LYS A 91 -17.67 -13.53 27.45
N LYS A 92 -17.76 -12.85 28.60
CA LYS A 92 -17.67 -13.51 29.91
C LYS A 92 -18.70 -14.63 30.04
N GLY A 93 -18.25 -15.81 30.50
CA GLY A 93 -19.10 -16.97 30.69
C GLY A 93 -19.49 -17.72 29.42
N ARG A 94 -18.97 -17.33 28.27
CA ARG A 94 -19.16 -18.03 26.98
C ARG A 94 -17.82 -18.19 26.29
N ASP A 95 -17.39 -19.43 26.15
CA ASP A 95 -16.23 -19.76 25.31
C ASP A 95 -16.74 -20.15 23.91
N SER A 96 -16.31 -19.42 22.90
CA SER A 96 -16.74 -19.64 21.51
C SER A 96 -15.92 -20.78 20.93
N ASP A 97 -16.58 -21.83 20.49
CA ASP A 97 -15.95 -22.89 19.70
C ASP A 97 -15.86 -22.45 18.23
N TRP A 98 -14.73 -21.84 17.86
CA TRP A 98 -14.50 -21.30 16.54
C TRP A 98 -14.49 -22.36 15.42
N SER A 99 -14.38 -23.65 15.74
CA SER A 99 -14.50 -24.75 14.76
C SER A 99 -15.94 -24.87 14.22
N GLN A 100 -16.92 -24.37 14.97
CA GLN A 100 -18.33 -24.34 14.58
C GLN A 100 -18.73 -23.06 13.85
N CYS A 101 -17.79 -22.14 13.63
CA CYS A 101 -18.08 -20.87 12.97
C CYS A 101 -18.22 -21.08 11.46
N ALA A 102 -19.46 -21.21 10.99
CA ALA A 102 -19.80 -21.37 9.58
C ALA A 102 -20.25 -20.04 8.98
N ILE A 103 -19.45 -19.45 8.12
CA ILE A 103 -19.74 -18.24 7.37
C ILE A 103 -19.49 -18.54 5.90
N GLU A 104 -20.45 -18.23 5.04
CA GLU A 104 -20.31 -18.46 3.59
C GLU A 104 -19.09 -17.70 3.03
N GLY A 105 -18.24 -18.40 2.28
CA GLY A 105 -17.01 -17.86 1.71
C GLY A 105 -15.91 -17.53 2.73
N VAL A 106 -16.02 -18.02 3.98
CA VAL A 106 -15.02 -17.77 5.03
C VAL A 106 -14.69 -19.08 5.77
N ALA A 107 -13.40 -19.39 5.85
CA ALA A 107 -12.89 -20.49 6.67
C ALA A 107 -12.10 -19.93 7.86
N VAL A 108 -12.41 -20.36 9.07
CA VAL A 108 -11.59 -20.09 10.24
C VAL A 108 -10.38 -21.02 10.22
N LEU A 109 -9.18 -20.46 10.10
CA LEU A 109 -7.94 -21.23 10.06
C LEU A 109 -7.39 -21.51 11.46
N SER A 110 -7.49 -20.53 12.35
CA SER A 110 -7.10 -20.67 13.76
C SER A 110 -7.80 -19.62 14.63
N ALA A 111 -7.92 -19.94 15.92
CA ALA A 111 -8.37 -18.97 16.93
C ALA A 111 -7.58 -19.19 18.21
N GLN A 112 -6.99 -18.14 18.75
CA GLN A 112 -6.17 -18.18 19.95
C GLN A 112 -6.50 -17.00 20.86
N ARG A 113 -6.28 -17.15 22.16
CA ARG A 113 -6.48 -16.04 23.09
C ARG A 113 -5.46 -14.93 22.85
N HIS A 114 -5.90 -13.67 22.97
CA HIS A 114 -5.08 -12.49 22.75
C HIS A 114 -5.41 -11.38 23.74
N ALA A 115 -4.39 -10.60 24.11
CA ALA A 115 -4.49 -9.62 25.18
C ALA A 115 -5.36 -8.42 24.81
N ARG A 116 -5.39 -7.99 23.55
CA ARG A 116 -5.99 -6.71 23.16
C ARG A 116 -6.59 -6.70 21.76
N LYS A 117 -7.45 -5.73 21.55
CA LYS A 117 -8.09 -5.48 20.25
C LYS A 117 -7.07 -5.00 19.21
N ILE A 118 -7.12 -5.57 18.00
CA ILE A 118 -6.35 -5.10 16.85
C ILE A 118 -6.83 -3.70 16.46
N GLN A 119 -5.87 -2.77 16.35
CA GLN A 119 -6.11 -1.42 15.87
C GLN A 119 -5.89 -1.31 14.36
N ARG A 120 -6.51 -0.32 13.72
CA ARG A 120 -6.26 0.00 12.32
C ARG A 120 -4.78 0.32 12.12
N GLY A 121 -4.18 -0.21 11.06
CA GLY A 121 -2.76 -0.05 10.76
C GLY A 121 -1.82 -1.01 11.50
N ALA A 122 -2.33 -1.84 12.40
CA ALA A 122 -1.52 -2.79 13.20
C ALA A 122 -1.09 -4.02 12.37
N LEU A 123 -0.56 -3.80 11.16
CA LEU A 123 0.00 -4.86 10.33
C LEU A 123 1.42 -4.48 9.90
N ARG A 124 2.28 -5.48 9.77
CA ARG A 124 3.63 -5.33 9.24
C ARG A 124 3.61 -5.20 7.72
N GLY A 125 2.76 -5.98 7.06
CA GLY A 125 2.67 -6.01 5.60
C GLY A 125 1.70 -7.06 5.11
N ASN A 126 1.79 -7.35 3.81
CA ASN A 126 1.01 -8.39 3.15
C ASN A 126 1.93 -9.19 2.23
N ALA A 127 1.83 -10.51 2.28
CA ALA A 127 2.40 -11.40 1.28
C ALA A 127 1.39 -11.62 0.16
N PHE A 128 1.87 -11.63 -1.07
CA PHE A 128 1.05 -11.75 -2.27
C PHE A 128 1.48 -12.98 -3.08
N VAL A 129 0.51 -13.69 -3.62
CA VAL A 129 0.68 -14.62 -4.74
C VAL A 129 -0.33 -14.21 -5.79
N ILE A 130 0.17 -13.72 -6.93
CA ILE A 130 -0.69 -13.16 -7.98
C ILE A 130 -0.43 -13.91 -9.28
N ARG A 131 -1.50 -14.43 -9.87
CA ARG A 131 -1.50 -15.05 -11.20
C ARG A 131 -2.05 -14.04 -12.20
N LEU A 132 -1.26 -13.77 -13.24
CA LEU A 132 -1.69 -13.04 -14.42
C LEU A 132 -1.87 -14.05 -15.54
N ARG A 133 -3.02 -14.03 -16.20
CA ARG A 133 -3.41 -14.99 -17.24
C ARG A 133 -3.26 -14.39 -18.63
N GLU A 134 -3.27 -15.27 -19.64
CA GLU A 134 -3.23 -14.87 -21.06
C GLU A 134 -2.05 -13.94 -21.33
N ILE A 135 -0.86 -14.35 -20.88
CA ILE A 135 0.35 -13.53 -20.99
C ILE A 135 0.88 -13.57 -22.41
N GLU A 136 0.95 -12.38 -23.02
CA GLU A 136 1.54 -12.10 -24.32
C GLU A 136 2.68 -11.09 -24.19
N GLY A 137 3.65 -11.12 -25.10
CA GLY A 137 4.74 -10.16 -25.14
C GLY A 137 6.13 -10.78 -25.04
N ASP A 138 7.14 -9.96 -24.75
CA ASP A 138 8.54 -10.35 -24.75
C ASP A 138 8.93 -10.94 -23.39
N ARG A 139 9.06 -12.27 -23.33
CA ARG A 139 9.43 -13.01 -22.10
C ARG A 139 10.88 -12.77 -21.68
N ASP A 140 11.79 -12.56 -22.62
CA ASP A 140 13.22 -12.34 -22.29
C ASP A 140 13.39 -10.96 -21.62
N VAL A 141 12.75 -9.94 -22.17
CA VAL A 141 12.68 -8.62 -21.53
C VAL A 141 11.99 -8.70 -20.17
N ALA A 142 10.94 -9.51 -20.03
CA ALA A 142 10.25 -9.68 -18.75
C ALA A 142 11.15 -10.37 -17.72
N VAL A 143 11.96 -11.36 -18.06
CA VAL A 143 12.92 -12.00 -17.15
C VAL A 143 13.96 -10.99 -16.67
N ALA A 144 14.51 -10.16 -17.55
CA ALA A 144 15.41 -9.08 -17.15
C ALA A 144 14.73 -8.07 -16.22
N ARG A 145 13.47 -7.75 -16.49
CA ARG A 145 12.66 -6.85 -15.66
C ARG A 145 12.38 -7.44 -14.26
N ILE A 146 12.08 -8.72 -14.16
CA ILE A 146 11.90 -9.44 -12.91
C ILE A 146 13.17 -9.30 -12.04
N ALA A 147 14.35 -9.49 -12.63
CA ALA A 147 15.62 -9.33 -11.93
C ALA A 147 15.85 -7.87 -11.47
N ALA A 148 15.51 -6.89 -12.31
CA ALA A 148 15.61 -5.48 -11.94
C ALA A 148 14.66 -5.11 -10.79
N ILE A 149 13.42 -5.55 -10.81
CA ILE A 149 12.46 -5.32 -9.71
C ILE A 149 12.95 -5.96 -8.40
N ALA A 150 13.48 -7.18 -8.46
CA ALA A 150 13.99 -7.90 -7.28
C ALA A 150 15.14 -7.14 -6.61
N THR A 151 16.03 -6.52 -7.38
CA THR A 151 17.24 -5.85 -6.87
C THR A 151 17.05 -4.36 -6.63
N GLN A 152 16.33 -3.68 -7.50
CA GLN A 152 16.20 -2.21 -7.49
C GLN A 152 14.86 -1.74 -6.90
N GLY A 153 13.86 -2.62 -6.78
CA GLY A 153 12.51 -2.26 -6.40
C GLY A 153 11.75 -1.53 -7.51
N VAL A 154 10.71 -0.81 -7.13
CA VAL A 154 9.84 -0.04 -8.03
C VAL A 154 9.52 1.34 -7.44
N PRO A 155 9.08 2.32 -8.26
CA PRO A 155 8.54 3.58 -7.74
C PRO A 155 7.34 3.32 -6.83
N ASN A 156 7.32 3.95 -5.66
CA ASN A 156 6.31 3.76 -4.62
C ASN A 156 5.03 4.58 -4.86
N TYR A 157 4.51 4.57 -6.10
CA TYR A 157 3.31 5.31 -6.46
C TYR A 157 2.09 4.89 -5.65
N PHE A 158 1.21 5.83 -5.39
CA PHE A 158 -0.17 5.49 -5.03
C PHE A 158 -0.89 5.01 -6.29
N GLY A 159 -1.45 3.80 -6.22
CA GLY A 159 -2.15 3.18 -7.34
C GLY A 159 -3.52 3.83 -7.65
N GLU A 160 -4.08 3.52 -8.81
CA GLU A 160 -5.34 4.07 -9.32
C GLU A 160 -6.51 3.95 -8.33
N GLN A 161 -6.53 2.89 -7.51
CA GLN A 161 -7.55 2.70 -6.47
C GLN A 161 -7.66 3.87 -5.49
N ARG A 162 -6.57 4.65 -5.31
CA ARG A 162 -6.54 5.84 -4.47
C ARG A 162 -7.34 7.00 -5.07
N PHE A 163 -7.41 7.06 -6.39
CA PHE A 163 -7.98 8.18 -7.13
C PHE A 163 -9.38 7.91 -7.67
N GLY A 164 -9.89 6.68 -7.47
CA GLY A 164 -11.20 6.27 -8.02
C GLY A 164 -11.16 6.06 -9.54
N ARG A 165 -12.26 5.63 -10.10
CA ARG A 165 -12.36 5.42 -11.55
C ARG A 165 -12.13 6.73 -12.29
N GLY A 166 -11.15 6.76 -13.19
CA GLY A 166 -10.83 7.93 -14.02
C GLY A 166 -10.24 9.13 -13.27
N GLY A 167 -9.75 8.95 -12.02
CA GLY A 167 -9.14 10.05 -11.26
C GLY A 167 -10.13 11.03 -10.59
N GLY A 168 -11.43 10.79 -10.68
CA GLY A 168 -12.46 11.73 -10.21
C GLY A 168 -12.44 12.06 -8.71
N THR A 169 -11.64 11.34 -7.91
CA THR A 169 -11.47 11.66 -6.48
C THR A 169 -10.67 12.95 -6.27
N VAL A 170 -9.71 13.26 -7.16
CA VAL A 170 -8.94 14.52 -7.10
C VAL A 170 -9.84 15.70 -7.47
N ASP A 171 -10.67 15.56 -8.52
CA ASP A 171 -11.61 16.62 -8.91
C ASP A 171 -12.61 16.93 -7.79
N LYS A 172 -13.10 15.89 -7.11
CA LYS A 172 -13.95 16.06 -5.92
C LYS A 172 -13.21 16.73 -4.75
N ALA A 173 -11.91 16.45 -4.57
CA ALA A 173 -11.10 17.12 -3.56
C ALA A 173 -10.96 18.62 -3.87
N LEU A 174 -10.73 19.00 -5.12
CA LEU A 174 -10.71 20.38 -5.58
C LEU A 174 -12.07 21.08 -5.36
N ALA A 175 -13.17 20.43 -5.72
CA ALA A 175 -14.50 20.95 -5.47
C ALA A 175 -14.78 21.14 -3.97
N MET A 176 -14.34 20.21 -3.11
CA MET A 176 -14.42 20.34 -1.65
C MET A 176 -13.59 21.54 -1.16
N PHE A 177 -12.37 21.75 -1.67
CA PHE A 177 -11.55 22.91 -1.33
C PHE A 177 -12.16 24.22 -1.80
N ALA A 178 -12.90 24.19 -2.90
CA ALA A 178 -13.70 25.33 -3.38
C ALA A 178 -15.01 25.57 -2.59
N GLY A 179 -15.26 24.80 -1.52
CA GLY A 179 -16.39 25.01 -0.61
C GLY A 179 -17.56 24.02 -0.78
N GLN A 180 -17.47 23.04 -1.66
CA GLN A 180 -18.49 21.99 -1.76
C GLN A 180 -18.54 21.17 -0.46
N ARG A 181 -19.74 21.02 0.09
CA ARG A 181 -19.96 20.21 1.30
C ARG A 181 -19.82 18.72 0.97
N VAL A 182 -19.09 18.01 1.82
CA VAL A 182 -18.88 16.56 1.74
C VAL A 182 -19.09 15.92 3.10
N GLU A 183 -19.46 14.64 3.13
CA GLU A 183 -19.56 13.88 4.37
C GLU A 183 -18.18 13.67 5.02
N ARG A 184 -18.17 13.54 6.36
CA ARG A 184 -16.92 13.38 7.12
C ARG A 184 -16.08 12.16 6.67
N ALA A 185 -16.72 11.06 6.32
CA ALA A 185 -16.06 9.85 5.83
C ALA A 185 -15.42 10.09 4.45
N GLU A 186 -16.13 10.73 3.54
CA GLU A 186 -15.65 11.08 2.21
C GLU A 186 -14.51 12.10 2.27
N ARG A 187 -14.60 13.10 3.15
CA ARG A 187 -13.56 14.11 3.34
C ARG A 187 -12.17 13.50 3.56
N SER A 188 -12.08 12.47 4.40
CA SER A 188 -10.81 11.79 4.68
C SER A 188 -10.22 11.10 3.43
N ILE A 189 -11.06 10.54 2.58
CA ILE A 189 -10.65 9.93 1.30
C ILE A 189 -10.14 10.99 0.34
N LEU A 190 -10.86 12.10 0.21
CA LEU A 190 -10.49 13.22 -0.68
C LEU A 190 -9.17 13.85 -0.29
N LEU A 191 -8.95 14.13 1.01
CA LEU A 191 -7.69 14.66 1.52
C LEU A 191 -6.52 13.71 1.26
N SER A 192 -6.74 12.40 1.44
CA SER A 192 -5.72 11.40 1.14
C SER A 192 -5.40 11.33 -0.35
N ALA A 193 -6.39 11.43 -1.23
CA ALA A 193 -6.17 11.45 -2.68
C ALA A 193 -5.40 12.70 -3.12
N ALA A 194 -5.76 13.88 -2.62
CA ALA A 194 -5.07 15.14 -2.90
C ALA A 194 -3.57 15.08 -2.53
N ARG A 195 -3.25 14.55 -1.33
CA ARG A 195 -1.84 14.34 -0.92
C ARG A 195 -1.12 13.34 -1.81
N SER A 196 -1.82 12.29 -2.21
CA SER A 196 -1.25 11.23 -3.05
C SER A 196 -0.95 11.72 -4.47
N GLU A 197 -1.75 12.65 -4.99
CA GLU A 197 -1.52 13.27 -6.30
C GLU A 197 -0.21 14.08 -6.32
N ILE A 198 0.00 14.94 -5.32
CA ILE A 198 1.23 15.72 -5.18
C ILE A 198 2.44 14.80 -5.01
N PHE A 199 2.34 13.76 -4.17
CA PHE A 199 3.41 12.79 -4.00
C PHE A 199 3.74 12.07 -5.31
N ASN A 200 2.72 11.60 -6.03
CA ASN A 200 2.91 10.93 -7.32
C ASN A 200 3.55 11.86 -8.35
N ALA A 201 3.21 13.14 -8.37
CA ALA A 201 3.82 14.12 -9.26
C ALA A 201 5.32 14.34 -8.97
N VAL A 202 5.71 14.46 -7.68
CA VAL A 202 7.13 14.51 -7.28
C VAL A 202 7.86 13.24 -7.67
N LEU A 203 7.28 12.07 -7.40
CA LEU A 203 7.88 10.79 -7.76
C LEU A 203 7.99 10.63 -9.28
N ALA A 204 6.98 11.07 -10.04
CA ALA A 204 7.01 11.02 -11.51
C ALA A 204 8.16 11.87 -12.09
N ALA A 205 8.42 13.05 -11.55
CA ALA A 205 9.56 13.86 -11.94
C ALA A 205 10.89 13.13 -11.67
N ARG A 206 11.04 12.53 -10.49
CA ARG A 206 12.23 11.73 -10.11
C ARG A 206 12.40 10.46 -10.93
N VAL A 207 11.31 9.84 -11.42
CA VAL A 207 11.37 8.68 -12.31
C VAL A 207 11.76 9.11 -13.72
N ALA A 208 11.22 10.24 -14.19
CA ALA A 208 11.51 10.73 -15.54
C ALA A 208 13.00 11.11 -15.74
N ASP A 209 13.66 11.61 -14.70
CA ASP A 209 15.09 11.95 -14.72
C ASP A 209 16.00 10.81 -14.23
N GLY A 210 15.42 9.66 -13.84
CA GLY A 210 16.15 8.48 -13.34
C GLY A 210 16.64 8.57 -11.90
N SER A 211 16.31 9.64 -11.16
CA SER A 211 16.83 9.90 -9.81
C SER A 211 16.01 9.31 -8.65
N TRP A 212 14.90 8.64 -8.93
CA TRP A 212 13.97 8.11 -7.92
C TRP A 212 14.59 7.14 -6.91
N GLN A 213 15.70 6.50 -7.26
CA GLN A 213 16.45 5.56 -6.43
C GLN A 213 17.88 6.00 -6.15
N CYS A 214 18.24 7.25 -6.47
CA CYS A 214 19.55 7.83 -6.25
C CYS A 214 19.50 8.89 -5.16
N ALA A 215 20.59 9.03 -4.40
CA ALA A 215 20.74 10.12 -3.45
C ALA A 215 21.06 11.43 -4.19
N LEU A 216 20.28 12.47 -3.97
CA LEU A 216 20.51 13.83 -4.43
C LEU A 216 20.79 14.76 -3.26
N GLU A 217 21.59 15.84 -3.50
CA GLU A 217 21.80 16.87 -2.48
C GLU A 217 20.46 17.48 -2.02
N GLY A 218 20.27 17.47 -0.71
CA GLY A 218 19.03 17.92 -0.08
C GLY A 218 17.98 16.84 0.14
N ASP A 219 18.26 15.57 -0.19
CA ASP A 219 17.33 14.48 0.07
C ASP A 219 17.15 14.21 1.59
N VAL A 220 15.94 13.88 1.94
CA VAL A 220 15.57 13.28 3.22
C VAL A 220 15.36 11.79 3.01
N PHE A 221 16.00 10.97 3.82
CA PHE A 221 15.99 9.51 3.68
C PHE A 221 15.09 8.85 4.70
N GLN A 222 14.53 7.71 4.34
CA GLN A 222 13.78 6.81 5.22
C GLN A 222 14.55 5.49 5.34
N LEU A 223 14.65 4.97 6.56
CA LEU A 223 15.22 3.63 6.80
C LEU A 223 14.29 2.56 6.22
N ASP A 224 14.85 1.55 5.52
CA ASP A 224 14.05 0.47 4.96
C ASP A 224 13.24 -0.28 6.04
N GLY A 225 11.95 -0.47 5.76
CA GLY A 225 11.01 -1.14 6.65
C GLY A 225 10.68 -0.39 7.95
N ARG A 226 11.07 0.88 8.10
CA ARG A 226 10.79 1.72 9.27
C ARG A 226 10.21 3.06 8.86
N SER A 227 9.52 3.73 9.79
CA SER A 227 9.02 5.10 9.58
C SER A 227 10.05 6.19 9.90
N ALA A 228 11.21 5.82 10.45
CA ALA A 228 12.25 6.77 10.83
C ALA A 228 12.87 7.42 9.60
N ILE A 229 12.96 8.75 9.62
CA ILE A 229 13.55 9.59 8.58
C ILE A 229 14.70 10.42 9.14
N PHE A 230 15.69 10.71 8.31
CA PHE A 230 16.84 11.55 8.66
C PHE A 230 17.30 12.39 7.46
N GLY A 231 18.25 13.28 7.68
CA GLY A 231 18.74 14.23 6.66
C GLY A 231 17.92 15.53 6.61
N PRO A 232 18.21 16.43 5.66
CA PRO A 232 19.27 16.28 4.68
C PRO A 232 20.68 16.34 5.31
N GLU A 233 21.61 15.67 4.67
CA GLU A 233 23.05 15.70 5.00
C GLU A 233 23.88 15.58 3.70
N PRO A 234 25.17 15.98 3.69
CA PRO A 234 26.01 15.91 2.49
C PRO A 234 26.08 14.48 1.93
N ILE A 235 25.95 14.36 0.61
CA ILE A 235 25.93 13.06 -0.06
C ILE A 235 27.36 12.55 -0.27
N GLY A 236 27.83 11.72 0.66
CA GLY A 236 29.08 10.96 0.56
C GLY A 236 28.89 9.56 0.00
N ASP A 237 29.99 8.82 -0.16
CA ASP A 237 29.96 7.47 -0.70
C ASP A 237 29.18 6.50 0.20
N GLU A 238 29.26 6.66 1.53
CA GLU A 238 28.50 5.84 2.47
C GLU A 238 26.98 5.94 2.23
N LEU A 239 26.46 7.16 2.03
CA LEU A 239 25.04 7.34 1.74
C LEU A 239 24.64 6.75 0.39
N ARG A 240 25.47 6.95 -0.64
CA ARG A 240 25.25 6.34 -1.96
C ARG A 240 25.19 4.82 -1.87
N ASP A 241 26.13 4.23 -1.16
CA ASP A 241 26.19 2.77 -0.95
C ASP A 241 24.97 2.24 -0.17
N ARG A 242 24.52 2.96 0.85
CA ARG A 242 23.32 2.59 1.61
C ARG A 242 22.05 2.66 0.76
N VAL A 243 21.93 3.70 -0.09
CA VAL A 243 20.81 3.79 -1.06
C VAL A 243 20.90 2.66 -2.09
N ALA A 244 22.09 2.36 -2.61
CA ALA A 244 22.30 1.30 -3.60
C ALA A 244 21.91 -0.07 -3.04
N ARG A 245 22.29 -0.38 -1.78
CA ARG A 245 21.91 -1.63 -1.10
C ARG A 245 20.45 -1.69 -0.66
N GLY A 246 19.73 -0.56 -0.71
CA GLY A 246 18.35 -0.50 -0.25
C GLY A 246 18.16 -0.42 1.27
N ASP A 247 19.20 -0.05 2.02
CA ASP A 247 19.14 0.16 3.47
C ASP A 247 18.34 1.43 3.82
N ILE A 248 18.40 2.40 2.92
CA ILE A 248 17.69 3.67 3.00
C ILE A 248 17.12 4.05 1.64
N HIS A 249 16.09 4.87 1.65
CA HIS A 249 15.41 5.32 0.44
C HIS A 249 15.22 6.84 0.45
N PRO A 250 15.46 7.54 -0.67
CA PRO A 250 15.01 8.92 -0.85
C PRO A 250 13.51 9.01 -0.60
N THR A 251 13.05 10.15 -0.08
CA THR A 251 11.62 10.36 0.23
C THR A 251 11.04 11.52 -0.55
N GLY A 252 9.73 11.48 -0.79
CA GLY A 252 8.93 12.60 -1.28
C GLY A 252 7.97 13.13 -0.22
N PRO A 253 7.45 14.35 -0.38
CA PRO A 253 6.56 14.98 0.57
C PRO A 253 5.15 14.38 0.48
N MET A 254 4.58 14.05 1.62
CA MET A 254 3.14 14.00 1.82
C MET A 254 2.73 15.41 2.24
N PHE A 255 2.31 16.23 1.28
CA PHE A 255 2.17 17.68 1.44
C PHE A 255 1.20 18.09 2.56
N GLY A 256 1.55 19.14 3.28
CA GLY A 256 0.78 19.72 4.39
C GLY A 256 1.45 20.97 4.95
N ARG A 257 1.02 21.42 6.13
CA ARG A 257 1.58 22.56 6.86
C ARG A 257 3.00 22.26 7.36
N GLY A 258 3.78 23.27 7.54
CA GLY A 258 5.15 23.24 8.04
C GLY A 258 6.18 23.47 6.95
N GLU A 259 7.43 23.53 7.35
CA GLU A 259 8.54 23.76 6.44
C GLU A 259 8.95 22.48 5.71
N LEU A 260 9.37 22.62 4.46
CA LEU A 260 10.00 21.53 3.72
C LEU A 260 11.30 21.13 4.40
N ARG A 261 11.43 19.86 4.70
CA ARG A 261 12.65 19.33 5.30
C ARG A 261 13.78 19.16 4.28
N SER A 262 13.44 18.97 3.00
CA SER A 262 14.41 18.92 1.89
C SER A 262 15.11 20.26 1.68
N THR A 263 16.32 20.23 1.10
CA THR A 263 17.08 21.43 0.70
C THR A 263 17.55 21.31 -0.75
N ASP A 264 18.31 22.25 -1.23
CA ASP A 264 19.01 22.24 -2.51
C ASP A 264 18.15 21.83 -3.70
N VAL A 265 18.67 20.98 -4.56
CA VAL A 265 18.00 20.55 -5.80
C VAL A 265 16.69 19.81 -5.54
N VAL A 266 16.60 19.08 -4.44
CA VAL A 266 15.39 18.35 -4.08
C VAL A 266 14.28 19.32 -3.67
N ARG A 267 14.58 20.34 -2.87
CA ARG A 267 13.61 21.40 -2.54
C ARG A 267 13.12 22.12 -3.78
N ALA A 268 14.01 22.44 -4.73
CA ALA A 268 13.64 23.10 -5.97
C ALA A 268 12.66 22.25 -6.79
N LEU A 269 12.92 20.93 -6.91
CA LEU A 269 12.05 19.99 -7.61
C LEU A 269 10.68 19.89 -6.92
N GLU A 270 10.66 19.71 -5.59
CA GLU A 270 9.41 19.62 -4.83
C GLU A 270 8.59 20.91 -4.95
N SER A 271 9.25 22.09 -4.85
CA SER A 271 8.57 23.38 -4.98
C SER A 271 7.98 23.58 -6.37
N ALA A 272 8.67 23.20 -7.44
CA ALA A 272 8.14 23.28 -8.79
C ALA A 272 6.86 22.44 -8.97
N VAL A 273 6.78 21.26 -8.33
CA VAL A 273 5.56 20.46 -8.32
C VAL A 273 4.45 21.16 -7.53
N PHE A 274 4.75 21.79 -6.39
CA PHE A 274 3.73 22.51 -5.61
C PHE A 274 3.18 23.71 -6.37
N ASP A 275 4.03 24.44 -7.06
CA ASP A 275 3.65 25.58 -7.91
C ASP A 275 2.75 25.17 -9.08
N ALA A 276 2.88 23.91 -9.55
CA ALA A 276 2.00 23.32 -10.56
C ALA A 276 0.65 22.83 -9.99
N HIS A 277 0.51 22.73 -8.64
CA HIS A 277 -0.71 22.24 -7.96
C HIS A 277 -1.20 23.19 -6.84
N PRO A 278 -1.34 24.51 -7.11
CA PRO A 278 -1.55 25.51 -6.05
C PRO A 278 -2.85 25.31 -5.28
N GLU A 279 -3.94 24.90 -5.95
CA GLU A 279 -5.24 24.69 -5.33
C GLU A 279 -5.24 23.48 -4.37
N LEU A 280 -4.57 22.39 -4.75
CA LEU A 280 -4.39 21.23 -3.87
C LEU A 280 -3.56 21.59 -2.64
N CYS A 281 -2.47 22.31 -2.83
CA CYS A 281 -1.59 22.76 -1.76
C CYS A 281 -2.32 23.67 -0.77
N ALA A 282 -3.01 24.70 -1.26
CA ALA A 282 -3.79 25.61 -0.43
C ALA A 282 -4.90 24.87 0.35
N GLY A 283 -5.62 23.97 -0.31
CA GLY A 283 -6.68 23.18 0.30
C GLY A 283 -6.17 22.25 1.41
N LEU A 284 -5.02 21.60 1.22
CA LEU A 284 -4.40 20.72 2.22
C LEU A 284 -3.92 21.50 3.45
N ILE A 285 -3.34 22.69 3.26
CA ILE A 285 -2.94 23.60 4.35
C ILE A 285 -4.19 24.03 5.14
N ALA A 286 -5.24 24.49 4.44
CA ALA A 286 -6.50 24.91 5.07
C ALA A 286 -7.19 23.77 5.81
N ALA A 287 -7.04 22.54 5.33
CA ALA A 287 -7.56 21.33 6.00
C ALA A 287 -6.79 20.95 7.28
N GLY A 288 -5.63 21.59 7.53
CA GLY A 288 -4.85 21.39 8.75
C GLY A 288 -3.96 20.15 8.76
N LEU A 289 -3.63 19.60 7.60
CA LEU A 289 -2.71 18.47 7.50
C LEU A 289 -1.27 18.94 7.66
N ASP A 290 -0.48 18.19 8.40
CA ASP A 290 0.94 18.49 8.58
C ASP A 290 1.79 17.76 7.53
N GLN A 291 2.97 18.31 7.25
CA GLN A 291 3.97 17.70 6.36
C GLN A 291 4.42 16.35 6.91
N GLU A 292 4.46 15.35 6.03
CA GLU A 292 5.06 14.05 6.29
C GLU A 292 5.94 13.66 5.10
N ARG A 293 6.71 12.59 5.26
CA ARG A 293 7.55 12.05 4.18
C ARG A 293 7.22 10.60 3.92
N ARG A 294 7.34 10.17 2.65
CA ARG A 294 7.14 8.79 2.21
C ARG A 294 8.28 8.40 1.28
N SER A 295 8.79 7.17 1.43
CA SER A 295 9.78 6.62 0.53
C SER A 295 9.32 6.68 -0.93
N LEU A 296 10.19 7.17 -1.82
CA LEU A 296 9.99 7.17 -3.28
C LEU A 296 10.16 5.77 -3.87
N ARG A 297 10.96 4.92 -3.22
CA ARG A 297 11.27 3.55 -3.63
C ARG A 297 10.51 2.54 -2.79
N LEU A 298 9.98 1.53 -3.42
CA LEU A 298 9.31 0.38 -2.81
C LEU A 298 10.11 -0.89 -3.12
N MET A 299 10.64 -1.53 -2.09
CA MET A 299 11.24 -2.85 -2.21
C MET A 299 10.16 -3.92 -2.06
N ALA A 300 9.98 -4.73 -3.09
CA ALA A 300 9.16 -5.94 -3.02
C ALA A 300 10.04 -7.05 -2.42
N ARG A 301 9.85 -7.35 -1.14
CA ARG A 301 10.66 -8.37 -0.45
C ARG A 301 10.32 -9.76 -0.96
N ASP A 302 11.33 -10.62 -1.04
CA ASP A 302 11.20 -12.00 -1.53
C ASP A 302 10.53 -12.07 -2.92
N PHE A 303 10.80 -11.05 -3.76
CA PHE A 303 10.19 -10.95 -5.07
C PHE A 303 10.69 -12.07 -5.98
N ALA A 304 9.75 -12.87 -6.43
CA ALA A 304 9.97 -13.91 -7.42
C ALA A 304 8.79 -13.92 -8.40
N ALA A 305 9.09 -14.01 -9.69
CA ALA A 305 8.06 -14.20 -10.70
C ALA A 305 8.55 -15.20 -11.76
N GLY A 306 7.63 -15.99 -12.31
CA GLY A 306 7.97 -17.00 -13.30
C GLY A 306 6.76 -17.40 -14.14
N PHE A 307 7.04 -17.95 -15.33
CA PHE A 307 6.01 -18.39 -16.26
C PHE A 307 5.58 -19.83 -15.97
N GLU A 308 4.28 -20.07 -15.94
CA GLU A 308 3.63 -21.38 -15.90
C GLU A 308 2.67 -21.47 -17.10
N GLY A 309 3.15 -22.03 -18.23
CA GLY A 309 2.41 -22.05 -19.48
C GLY A 309 2.22 -20.63 -20.03
N ASP A 310 0.95 -20.20 -20.16
CA ASP A 310 0.54 -18.85 -20.58
C ASP A 310 0.24 -17.90 -19.40
N HIS A 311 0.63 -18.30 -18.18
CA HIS A 311 0.46 -17.51 -16.99
C HIS A 311 1.80 -16.97 -16.48
N LEU A 312 1.76 -15.83 -15.78
CA LEU A 312 2.85 -15.33 -14.96
C LEU A 312 2.42 -15.39 -13.48
N ILE A 313 3.20 -16.08 -12.65
CA ILE A 313 2.98 -16.12 -11.20
C ILE A 313 4.00 -15.23 -10.52
N ALA A 314 3.53 -14.21 -9.80
CA ALA A 314 4.37 -13.32 -9.00
C ALA A 314 4.12 -13.56 -7.51
N ARG A 315 5.22 -13.68 -6.73
CA ARG A 315 5.20 -13.82 -5.26
C ARG A 315 6.10 -12.75 -4.66
N PHE A 316 5.58 -12.03 -3.67
CA PHE A 316 6.35 -11.00 -2.96
C PHE A 316 5.64 -10.54 -1.69
N THR A 317 6.38 -9.84 -0.84
CA THR A 317 5.85 -9.19 0.36
C THR A 317 6.01 -7.67 0.26
N LEU A 318 4.97 -6.94 0.63
CA LEU A 318 4.99 -5.47 0.68
C LEU A 318 4.67 -4.97 2.09
N PRO A 319 5.25 -3.84 2.50
CA PRO A 319 4.88 -3.17 3.75
C PRO A 319 3.43 -2.65 3.70
N ALA A 320 2.90 -2.31 4.86
CA ALA A 320 1.59 -1.66 4.97
C ALA A 320 1.53 -0.37 4.14
N GLY A 321 0.42 -0.15 3.44
CA GLY A 321 0.20 1.05 2.61
C GLY A 321 0.85 1.04 1.23
N ALA A 322 1.52 -0.05 0.84
CA ALA A 322 2.00 -0.28 -0.52
C ALA A 322 0.98 -1.07 -1.36
N TYR A 323 1.06 -0.93 -2.67
CA TYR A 323 0.10 -1.52 -3.62
C TYR A 323 0.79 -2.57 -4.51
N ALA A 324 0.24 -3.77 -4.55
CA ALA A 324 0.75 -4.83 -5.43
C ALA A 324 0.70 -4.45 -6.92
N THR A 325 -0.33 -3.69 -7.31
CA THR A 325 -0.47 -3.17 -8.68
C THR A 325 0.68 -2.26 -9.10
N THR A 326 1.29 -1.54 -8.15
CA THR A 326 2.47 -0.69 -8.44
C THR A 326 3.70 -1.52 -8.82
N VAL A 327 3.85 -2.71 -8.24
CA VAL A 327 4.90 -3.65 -8.62
C VAL A 327 4.60 -4.29 -9.98
N LEU A 328 3.38 -4.76 -10.16
CA LEU A 328 2.98 -5.49 -11.36
C LEU A 328 2.98 -4.63 -12.62
N ARG A 329 2.66 -3.34 -12.51
CA ARG A 329 2.65 -2.43 -13.67
C ARG A 329 4.00 -2.33 -14.40
N GLU A 330 5.10 -2.54 -13.69
CA GLU A 330 6.43 -2.56 -14.30
C GLU A 330 6.67 -3.82 -15.16
N LEU A 331 5.83 -4.85 -15.04
CA LEU A 331 5.93 -6.12 -15.77
C LEU A 331 4.82 -6.32 -16.80
N VAL A 332 3.59 -5.98 -16.46
CA VAL A 332 2.41 -6.34 -17.26
C VAL A 332 1.49 -5.14 -17.39
N ASP A 333 1.10 -4.83 -18.60
CA ASP A 333 -0.06 -4.00 -18.94
C ASP A 333 -1.30 -4.90 -18.90
N TRP A 334 -2.19 -4.68 -17.93
CA TRP A 334 -3.43 -5.44 -17.79
C TRP A 334 -4.64 -4.58 -18.11
N ARG A 335 -5.63 -5.18 -18.74
CA ARG A 335 -6.92 -4.54 -19.08
C ARG A 335 -8.07 -5.28 -18.45
#